data_94bf58db3befbbbf382812d2d0cda0cd
#
_entry.id   94bf58db3befbbbf382812d2d0cda0cd
#
_cell.length_a   1.000
_cell.length_b   1.000
_cell.length_c   1.000
_cell.angle_alpha   90.00
_cell.angle_beta   90.00
_cell.angle_gamma   90.00
#
_symmetry.space_group_name_H-M   'P 1'
#
loop_
_entity.id
_entity.type
_entity.pdbx_description
1 polymer ?
#
loop_
_entity_poly.entity_id
_entity_poly.type
_entity_poly.pdbx_seq_one_letter_code
_entity_poly.pdbx_strand_id
1 'polypeptide(L)'
;MTFGNGVALRNFSRRFGAALAALCALLIFAFAGAALAAETEPAPLRVAVYDLEPYGGQSRDGLFNGASVELWRRVAEDRNWRYQLTLVPRMDDLLSGLQANTYDVAIGAITITPERLTRVDFSYPTHRSGVAAVFAKQTDATSALYEYGAAVSELGPLLMATIIFLTVTGLLMWWFERSPAHSAGKPDSHSSVMSWHEGVYWAVVTMTTVGYGDKTPKTHVGRAIAVVWMIGSLVLVSLLTTSLIARITVSRVEGAVVTRVTDLAGKRLAAVSASSGAEYLDTQRLAHQKFGSLADALNALSTGKTDAVVNSVGALQYLVKTRFAAAIAPPRGLLAPAYMAFALPTNSGLKKPLDQALTAVIASPEWRSVEESYFGE
;
A
#
# COMPACT_ATOMS: atom_id res chain seq x y z
N MET A 1 4.02 -112.24 -7.91
CA MET A 1 3.09 -111.14 -8.16
C MET A 1 3.66 -109.91 -7.48
N THR A 2 4.52 -109.13 -8.14
CA THR A 2 5.04 -107.82 -7.62
C THR A 2 5.54 -107.03 -8.83
N PHE A 3 4.70 -106.36 -9.55
CA PHE A 3 5.06 -105.29 -10.51
C PHE A 3 3.79 -104.38 -10.65
N GLY A 4 3.77 -103.30 -9.92
CA GLY A 4 2.68 -102.30 -10.10
C GLY A 4 2.84 -100.95 -9.38
N ASN A 5 3.74 -100.81 -8.35
CA ASN A 5 3.79 -99.59 -7.51
C ASN A 5 4.82 -98.52 -7.92
N GLY A 6 5.75 -98.80 -8.88
CA GLY A 6 6.78 -97.88 -9.23
C GLY A 6 6.38 -96.77 -10.20
N VAL A 7 5.35 -96.94 -11.00
CA VAL A 7 4.87 -96.01 -12.02
C VAL A 7 3.95 -94.94 -11.41
N ALA A 8 3.13 -95.32 -10.42
CA ALA A 8 2.19 -94.38 -9.75
C ALA A 8 2.95 -93.33 -8.91
N LEU A 9 3.99 -93.70 -8.17
CA LEU A 9 4.81 -92.86 -7.37
C LEU A 9 5.62 -91.85 -8.21
N ARG A 10 6.13 -92.27 -9.39
CA ARG A 10 6.91 -91.41 -10.32
C ARG A 10 6.03 -90.38 -11.03
N ASN A 11 4.78 -90.64 -11.29
CA ASN A 11 3.81 -89.71 -11.88
C ASN A 11 3.28 -88.76 -10.83
N PHE A 12 3.14 -89.18 -9.56
CA PHE A 12 2.78 -88.26 -8.46
C PHE A 12 3.83 -87.26 -8.12
N SER A 13 5.14 -87.65 -8.05
CA SER A 13 6.26 -86.78 -7.80
C SER A 13 6.46 -85.71 -8.92
N ARG A 14 6.24 -86.11 -10.21
CA ARG A 14 6.30 -85.17 -11.35
C ARG A 14 5.15 -84.18 -11.33
N ARG A 15 3.94 -84.62 -10.99
CA ARG A 15 2.77 -83.69 -10.89
C ARG A 15 2.90 -82.78 -9.71
N PHE A 16 3.44 -83.21 -8.58
CA PHE A 16 3.69 -82.38 -7.40
C PHE A 16 4.83 -81.36 -7.65
N GLY A 17 5.91 -81.75 -8.31
CA GLY A 17 6.98 -80.89 -8.73
C GLY A 17 6.54 -79.79 -9.73
N ALA A 18 5.68 -80.15 -10.69
CA ALA A 18 5.12 -79.19 -11.65
C ALA A 18 4.15 -78.20 -10.97
N ALA A 19 3.33 -78.65 -10.02
CA ALA A 19 2.43 -77.81 -9.26
C ALA A 19 3.19 -76.83 -8.34
N LEU A 20 4.27 -77.31 -7.70
CA LEU A 20 5.13 -76.48 -6.86
C LEU A 20 5.90 -75.44 -7.68
N ALA A 21 6.42 -75.83 -8.87
CA ALA A 21 7.07 -74.91 -9.79
C ALA A 21 6.10 -73.85 -10.33
N ALA A 22 4.86 -74.24 -10.65
CA ALA A 22 3.84 -73.29 -11.08
C ALA A 22 3.45 -72.31 -9.96
N LEU A 23 3.35 -72.77 -8.70
CA LEU A 23 3.06 -71.95 -7.53
C LEU A 23 4.24 -70.96 -7.26
N CYS A 24 5.48 -71.42 -7.34
CA CYS A 24 6.65 -70.60 -7.21
C CYS A 24 6.76 -69.54 -8.34
N ALA A 25 6.41 -69.92 -9.58
CA ALA A 25 6.37 -69.00 -10.71
C ALA A 25 5.27 -67.93 -10.53
N LEU A 26 4.11 -68.35 -10.00
CA LEU A 26 2.98 -67.40 -9.69
C LEU A 26 3.34 -66.44 -8.56
N LEU A 27 4.03 -66.90 -7.52
CA LEU A 27 4.52 -66.10 -6.41
C LEU A 27 5.64 -65.13 -6.89
N ILE A 28 6.55 -65.58 -7.75
CA ILE A 28 7.57 -64.72 -8.33
C ILE A 28 6.94 -63.66 -9.23
N PHE A 29 5.93 -64.01 -10.03
CA PHE A 29 5.18 -63.06 -10.86
C PHE A 29 4.37 -62.06 -10.01
N ALA A 30 3.75 -62.49 -8.92
CA ALA A 30 3.05 -61.64 -7.98
C ALA A 30 3.99 -60.69 -7.23
N PHE A 31 5.18 -61.16 -6.82
CA PHE A 31 6.21 -60.32 -6.20
C PHE A 31 6.88 -59.39 -7.20
N ALA A 32 7.13 -59.80 -8.44
CA ALA A 32 7.63 -58.96 -9.50
C ALA A 32 6.61 -57.87 -9.90
N GLY A 33 5.32 -58.20 -9.94
CA GLY A 33 4.23 -57.25 -10.14
C GLY A 33 4.11 -56.22 -9.01
N ALA A 34 4.29 -56.61 -7.75
CA ALA A 34 4.31 -55.76 -6.60
C ALA A 34 5.55 -54.84 -6.57
N ALA A 35 6.69 -55.29 -7.06
CA ALA A 35 7.92 -54.50 -7.17
C ALA A 35 7.88 -53.45 -8.31
N LEU A 36 7.07 -53.71 -9.37
CA LEU A 36 6.86 -52.73 -10.45
C LEU A 36 5.80 -51.68 -10.09
N ALA A 37 4.98 -51.94 -9.08
CA ALA A 37 3.96 -51.00 -8.55
C ALA A 37 4.51 -50.16 -7.39
N ALA A 38 5.79 -50.14 -7.13
CA ALA A 38 6.38 -49.06 -6.34
C ALA A 38 6.23 -47.76 -7.17
N GLU A 39 5.11 -47.06 -7.00
CA GLU A 39 4.89 -45.71 -7.47
C GLU A 39 6.12 -44.92 -7.04
N THR A 40 6.95 -44.53 -7.98
CA THR A 40 8.01 -43.55 -7.73
C THR A 40 7.29 -42.30 -7.24
N GLU A 41 7.32 -42.05 -5.93
CA GLU A 41 6.78 -40.80 -5.39
C GLU A 41 7.33 -39.64 -6.22
N PRO A 42 6.48 -38.75 -6.72
CA PRO A 42 6.92 -37.64 -7.54
C PRO A 42 7.96 -36.82 -6.77
N ALA A 43 9.03 -36.47 -7.43
CA ALA A 43 10.09 -35.63 -6.83
C ALA A 43 9.47 -34.33 -6.27
N PRO A 44 9.96 -33.85 -5.12
CA PRO A 44 9.44 -32.61 -4.55
C PRO A 44 9.66 -31.43 -5.49
N LEU A 45 8.66 -30.55 -5.61
CA LEU A 45 8.74 -29.33 -6.42
C LEU A 45 9.82 -28.39 -5.86
N ARG A 46 10.65 -27.88 -6.73
CA ARG A 46 11.71 -26.90 -6.41
C ARG A 46 11.11 -25.50 -6.50
N VAL A 47 10.88 -24.85 -5.37
CA VAL A 47 10.20 -23.58 -5.29
C VAL A 47 11.17 -22.48 -4.88
N ALA A 48 11.39 -21.52 -5.76
CA ALA A 48 12.19 -20.34 -5.48
C ALA A 48 11.34 -19.29 -4.75
N VAL A 49 11.86 -18.76 -3.66
CA VAL A 49 11.22 -17.66 -2.90
C VAL A 49 12.00 -16.38 -3.17
N TYR A 50 11.36 -15.40 -3.77
CA TYR A 50 11.96 -14.06 -3.93
C TYR A 50 12.04 -13.34 -2.59
N ASP A 51 13.24 -12.91 -2.21
CA ASP A 51 13.49 -12.23 -0.93
C ASP A 51 13.04 -10.78 -0.99
N LEU A 52 11.77 -10.54 -0.71
CA LEU A 52 11.20 -9.20 -0.57
C LEU A 52 10.02 -9.20 0.41
N GLU A 53 10.25 -8.65 1.59
CA GLU A 53 9.19 -8.45 2.60
C GLU A 53 8.09 -7.49 2.10
N PRO A 54 6.80 -7.72 2.40
CA PRO A 54 6.23 -8.79 3.23
C PRO A 54 5.84 -10.06 2.46
N TYR A 55 6.22 -10.20 1.20
CA TYR A 55 5.76 -11.28 0.31
C TYR A 55 6.53 -12.59 0.50
N GLY A 56 7.84 -12.50 0.64
CA GLY A 56 8.70 -13.66 0.83
C GLY A 56 9.99 -13.26 1.53
N GLY A 57 10.50 -14.16 2.34
CA GLY A 57 11.76 -13.98 3.06
C GLY A 57 12.08 -15.19 3.93
N GLN A 58 13.22 -15.13 4.57
CA GLN A 58 13.66 -16.15 5.53
C GLN A 58 14.05 -15.48 6.85
N SER A 59 13.49 -15.96 7.95
CA SER A 59 13.85 -15.48 9.28
C SER A 59 15.24 -15.95 9.69
N ARG A 60 15.80 -15.37 10.76
CA ARG A 60 17.12 -15.77 11.31
C ARG A 60 17.19 -17.24 11.71
N ASP A 61 16.05 -17.83 12.04
CA ASP A 61 15.92 -19.25 12.43
C ASP A 61 15.78 -20.17 11.20
N GLY A 62 15.94 -19.65 9.99
CA GLY A 62 15.86 -20.41 8.75
C GLY A 62 14.44 -20.70 8.27
N LEU A 63 13.41 -20.20 8.96
CA LEU A 63 12.01 -20.39 8.58
C LEU A 63 11.61 -19.41 7.47
N PHE A 64 11.00 -19.93 6.41
CA PHE A 64 10.41 -19.10 5.36
C PHE A 64 9.11 -18.48 5.84
N ASN A 65 8.92 -17.20 5.55
CA ASN A 65 7.75 -16.42 5.92
C ASN A 65 7.34 -15.47 4.78
N GLY A 66 6.17 -14.87 4.91
CA GLY A 66 5.61 -13.89 3.98
C GLY A 66 4.33 -14.35 3.32
N ALA A 67 3.54 -13.37 2.82
CA ALA A 67 2.22 -13.62 2.26
C ALA A 67 2.22 -14.65 1.11
N SER A 68 3.20 -14.56 0.20
CA SER A 68 3.31 -15.52 -0.91
C SER A 68 3.74 -16.91 -0.47
N VAL A 69 4.54 -17.01 0.60
CA VAL A 69 4.93 -18.31 1.18
C VAL A 69 3.73 -18.97 1.85
N GLU A 70 2.92 -18.19 2.57
CA GLU A 70 1.71 -18.69 3.20
C GLU A 70 0.67 -19.14 2.17
N LEU A 71 0.50 -18.36 1.10
CA LEU A 71 -0.38 -18.74 -0.02
C LEU A 71 0.09 -20.06 -0.66
N TRP A 72 1.41 -20.19 -0.91
CA TRP A 72 1.98 -21.40 -1.46
C TRP A 72 1.75 -22.62 -0.56
N ARG A 73 1.93 -22.49 0.75
CA ARG A 73 1.67 -23.59 1.69
C ARG A 73 0.25 -24.12 1.58
N ARG A 74 -0.74 -23.24 1.54
CA ARG A 74 -2.16 -23.61 1.39
C ARG A 74 -2.45 -24.28 0.05
N VAL A 75 -1.87 -23.74 -1.03
CA VAL A 75 -2.00 -24.36 -2.36
C VAL A 75 -1.35 -25.74 -2.42
N ALA A 76 -0.16 -25.89 -1.85
CA ALA A 76 0.53 -27.16 -1.81
C ALA A 76 -0.19 -28.21 -0.93
N GLU A 77 -0.79 -27.77 0.16
CA GLU A 77 -1.64 -28.60 1.04
C GLU A 77 -2.90 -29.07 0.30
N ASP A 78 -3.64 -28.17 -0.37
CA ASP A 78 -4.82 -28.51 -1.19
C ASP A 78 -4.52 -29.55 -2.26
N ARG A 79 -3.32 -29.50 -2.87
CA ARG A 79 -2.89 -30.40 -3.93
C ARG A 79 -2.06 -31.58 -3.47
N ASN A 80 -1.77 -31.67 -2.19
CA ASN A 80 -0.88 -32.67 -1.60
C ASN A 80 0.50 -32.69 -2.28
N TRP A 81 1.05 -31.49 -2.63
CA TRP A 81 2.33 -31.35 -3.28
C TRP A 81 3.46 -31.32 -2.25
N ARG A 82 4.48 -32.15 -2.48
CA ARG A 82 5.76 -32.08 -1.77
C ARG A 82 6.65 -31.03 -2.44
N TYR A 83 7.31 -30.20 -1.67
CA TYR A 83 8.14 -29.12 -2.20
C TYR A 83 9.35 -28.79 -1.30
N GLN A 84 10.33 -28.13 -1.90
CA GLN A 84 11.48 -27.56 -1.21
C GLN A 84 11.59 -26.08 -1.55
N LEU A 85 11.75 -25.23 -0.52
CA LEU A 85 11.89 -23.80 -0.68
C LEU A 85 13.38 -23.42 -0.76
N THR A 86 13.73 -22.52 -1.69
CA THR A 86 15.06 -21.96 -1.83
C THR A 86 14.93 -20.44 -1.91
N LEU A 87 15.64 -19.71 -1.03
CA LEU A 87 15.64 -18.24 -1.05
C LEU A 87 16.49 -17.74 -2.22
N VAL A 88 15.93 -16.82 -3.01
CA VAL A 88 16.61 -16.18 -4.14
C VAL A 88 16.52 -14.66 -3.99
N PRO A 89 17.63 -13.98 -3.66
CA PRO A 89 17.59 -12.55 -3.33
C PRO A 89 17.50 -11.64 -4.56
N ARG A 90 17.82 -12.13 -5.75
CA ARG A 90 17.85 -11.33 -6.98
C ARG A 90 16.80 -11.81 -7.98
N MET A 91 16.04 -10.88 -8.54
CA MET A 91 15.00 -11.18 -9.52
C MET A 91 15.56 -11.81 -10.79
N ASP A 92 16.73 -11.34 -11.27
CA ASP A 92 17.36 -11.89 -12.48
C ASP A 92 17.79 -13.36 -12.30
N ASP A 93 18.32 -13.72 -11.14
CA ASP A 93 18.72 -15.09 -10.81
C ASP A 93 17.50 -16.01 -10.73
N LEU A 94 16.40 -15.50 -10.17
CA LEU A 94 15.12 -16.22 -10.09
C LEU A 94 14.54 -16.49 -11.48
N LEU A 95 14.46 -15.47 -12.34
CA LEU A 95 13.96 -15.63 -13.71
C LEU A 95 14.84 -16.53 -14.55
N SER A 96 16.16 -16.40 -14.43
CA SER A 96 17.13 -17.27 -15.13
C SER A 96 17.06 -18.72 -14.65
N GLY A 97 16.84 -18.94 -13.36
CA GLY A 97 16.63 -20.27 -12.78
C GLY A 97 15.35 -20.94 -13.28
N LEU A 98 14.27 -20.19 -13.50
CA LEU A 98 13.05 -20.71 -14.14
C LEU A 98 13.30 -21.07 -15.61
N GLN A 99 13.99 -20.21 -16.38
CA GLN A 99 14.33 -20.49 -17.77
C GLN A 99 15.22 -21.72 -17.93
N ALA A 100 16.11 -21.94 -16.98
CA ALA A 100 17.02 -23.13 -16.95
C ALA A 100 16.34 -24.37 -16.34
N ASN A 101 15.06 -24.30 -15.96
CA ASN A 101 14.35 -25.36 -15.23
C ASN A 101 15.04 -25.80 -13.93
N THR A 102 15.78 -24.90 -13.28
CA THR A 102 16.36 -25.13 -11.95
C THR A 102 15.26 -25.09 -10.89
N TYR A 103 14.23 -24.28 -11.10
CA TYR A 103 13.04 -24.16 -10.28
C TYR A 103 11.79 -24.51 -11.09
N ASP A 104 10.83 -25.14 -10.44
CA ASP A 104 9.54 -25.51 -11.03
C ASP A 104 8.49 -24.41 -10.86
N VAL A 105 8.62 -23.64 -9.78
CA VAL A 105 7.78 -22.47 -9.48
C VAL A 105 8.61 -21.42 -8.76
N ALA A 106 8.34 -20.16 -9.00
CA ALA A 106 8.86 -19.06 -8.20
C ALA A 106 7.69 -18.28 -7.56
N ILE A 107 7.84 -17.97 -6.27
CA ILE A 107 6.85 -17.27 -5.45
C ILE A 107 7.45 -16.00 -4.83
N GLY A 108 6.61 -15.03 -4.47
CA GLY A 108 7.03 -13.77 -3.86
C GLY A 108 6.42 -12.57 -4.58
N ALA A 109 7.05 -11.41 -4.44
CA ALA A 109 6.62 -10.16 -5.08
C ALA A 109 7.00 -10.13 -6.56
N ILE A 110 6.48 -11.05 -7.37
CA ILE A 110 6.82 -11.15 -8.79
C ILE A 110 5.73 -10.44 -9.60
N THR A 111 6.02 -9.21 -9.99
CA THR A 111 5.10 -8.40 -10.80
C THR A 111 5.05 -8.93 -12.23
N ILE A 112 3.83 -9.07 -12.78
CA ILE A 112 3.63 -9.39 -14.20
C ILE A 112 4.00 -8.15 -15.01
N THR A 113 5.03 -8.27 -15.86
CA THR A 113 5.44 -7.22 -16.81
C THR A 113 5.57 -7.78 -18.23
N PRO A 114 5.41 -6.96 -19.28
CA PRO A 114 5.56 -7.40 -20.67
C PRO A 114 6.94 -8.05 -20.92
N GLU A 115 8.01 -7.52 -20.34
CA GLU A 115 9.35 -8.05 -20.47
C GLU A 115 9.45 -9.46 -19.87
N ARG A 116 8.94 -9.66 -18.65
CA ARG A 116 8.99 -10.96 -17.97
C ARG A 116 8.13 -12.01 -18.65
N LEU A 117 6.98 -11.60 -19.26
CA LEU A 117 6.12 -12.50 -20.03
C LEU A 117 6.83 -13.09 -21.27
N THR A 118 7.91 -12.47 -21.76
CA THR A 118 8.72 -13.07 -22.83
C THR A 118 9.67 -14.15 -22.34
N ARG A 119 9.90 -14.23 -21.02
CA ARG A 119 10.92 -15.11 -20.41
C ARG A 119 10.31 -16.27 -19.64
N VAL A 120 9.16 -16.08 -19.03
CA VAL A 120 8.50 -17.03 -18.12
C VAL A 120 6.97 -16.94 -18.24
N ASP A 121 6.29 -18.00 -17.83
CA ASP A 121 4.83 -17.99 -17.69
C ASP A 121 4.44 -17.52 -16.28
N PHE A 122 3.22 -17.01 -16.17
CA PHE A 122 2.65 -16.61 -14.90
C PHE A 122 1.39 -17.39 -14.57
N SER A 123 1.17 -17.62 -13.29
CA SER A 123 -0.08 -18.14 -12.75
C SER A 123 -1.22 -17.13 -12.84
N TYR A 124 -2.40 -17.53 -12.39
CA TYR A 124 -3.46 -16.58 -12.03
C TYR A 124 -2.90 -15.54 -11.04
N PRO A 125 -3.28 -14.27 -11.15
CA PRO A 125 -2.81 -13.23 -10.24
C PRO A 125 -3.10 -13.54 -8.77
N THR A 126 -2.09 -13.44 -7.94
CA THR A 126 -2.18 -13.71 -6.49
C THR A 126 -2.51 -12.48 -5.68
N HIS A 127 -2.11 -11.30 -6.16
CA HIS A 127 -2.31 -10.05 -5.45
C HIS A 127 -2.39 -8.87 -6.43
N ARG A 128 -3.28 -7.91 -6.12
CA ARG A 128 -3.35 -6.64 -6.83
C ARG A 128 -2.36 -5.67 -6.19
N SER A 129 -1.48 -5.11 -6.99
CA SER A 129 -0.42 -4.23 -6.53
C SER A 129 -0.26 -3.02 -7.48
N GLY A 130 0.86 -2.36 -7.41
CA GLY A 130 1.22 -1.25 -8.29
C GLY A 130 2.63 -0.76 -8.01
N VAL A 131 3.10 0.08 -8.92
CA VAL A 131 4.34 0.82 -8.73
C VAL A 131 4.01 2.14 -8.06
N ALA A 132 4.73 2.47 -6.99
CA ALA A 132 4.58 3.71 -6.25
C ALA A 132 5.94 4.36 -5.98
N ALA A 133 5.92 5.64 -5.61
CA ALA A 133 7.09 6.36 -5.15
C ALA A 133 6.95 6.80 -3.70
N VAL A 134 8.06 6.84 -2.97
CA VAL A 134 8.16 7.42 -1.63
C VAL A 134 9.21 8.50 -1.59
N PHE A 135 9.00 9.48 -0.67
CA PHE A 135 9.85 10.64 -0.46
C PHE A 135 10.25 10.74 1.00
N ALA A 136 11.37 11.37 1.27
CA ALA A 136 11.74 11.74 2.63
C ALA A 136 10.67 12.69 3.21
N LYS A 137 10.38 12.54 4.50
CA LYS A 137 9.54 13.51 5.22
C LYS A 137 10.28 14.83 5.26
N GLN A 138 9.62 15.91 4.85
CA GLN A 138 10.12 17.26 5.07
C GLN A 138 9.92 17.58 6.55
N THR A 139 11.00 17.57 7.33
CA THR A 139 10.99 17.85 8.77
C THR A 139 11.51 19.24 9.10
N ASP A 140 11.88 20.05 8.11
CA ASP A 140 12.45 21.36 8.35
C ASP A 140 11.40 22.35 8.85
N ALA A 141 11.70 23.04 9.97
CA ALA A 141 10.84 24.09 10.51
C ALA A 141 10.60 25.23 9.48
N THR A 142 11.52 25.46 8.56
CA THR A 142 11.39 26.40 7.45
C THR A 142 10.32 25.96 6.43
N SER A 143 10.18 24.67 6.16
CA SER A 143 9.11 24.15 5.26
C SER A 143 7.73 24.31 5.91
N ALA A 144 7.62 24.05 7.21
CA ALA A 144 6.37 24.26 7.94
C ALA A 144 5.97 25.75 7.93
N LEU A 145 6.91 26.67 8.15
CA LEU A 145 6.63 28.10 8.07
C LEU A 145 6.22 28.54 6.66
N TYR A 146 6.85 27.98 5.62
CA TYR A 146 6.47 28.25 4.24
C TYR A 146 5.08 27.72 3.90
N GLU A 147 4.74 26.52 4.35
CA GLU A 147 3.39 25.93 4.18
C GLU A 147 2.33 26.75 4.90
N TYR A 148 2.60 27.20 6.14
CA TYR A 148 1.70 28.11 6.85
C TYR A 148 1.58 29.45 6.14
N GLY A 149 2.67 30.02 5.65
CA GLY A 149 2.67 31.25 4.86
C GLY A 149 1.87 31.14 3.57
N ALA A 150 2.02 30.03 2.85
CA ALA A 150 1.26 29.73 1.64
C ALA A 150 -0.24 29.56 1.94
N ALA A 151 -0.60 28.80 2.99
CA ALA A 151 -1.98 28.66 3.41
C ALA A 151 -2.63 30.00 3.79
N VAL A 152 -1.90 30.85 4.49
CA VAL A 152 -2.39 32.22 4.86
C VAL A 152 -2.51 33.10 3.62
N SER A 153 -1.58 33.06 2.66
CA SER A 153 -1.66 33.86 1.44
C SER A 153 -2.84 33.49 0.55
N GLU A 154 -3.21 32.22 0.50
CA GLU A 154 -4.41 31.76 -0.23
C GLU A 154 -5.73 32.16 0.47
N LEU A 155 -5.69 32.44 1.78
CA LEU A 155 -6.82 33.01 2.51
C LEU A 155 -6.91 34.54 2.33
N GLY A 156 -5.93 35.16 1.68
CA GLY A 156 -5.84 36.60 1.46
C GLY A 156 -7.14 37.25 0.99
N PRO A 157 -7.83 36.73 -0.04
CA PRO A 157 -9.09 37.30 -0.50
C PRO A 157 -10.22 37.26 0.57
N LEU A 158 -10.28 36.16 1.35
CA LEU A 158 -11.27 36.02 2.42
C LEU A 158 -10.96 36.94 3.60
N LEU A 159 -9.68 37.10 3.97
CA LEU A 159 -9.23 38.03 5.00
C LEU A 159 -9.51 39.48 4.57
N MET A 160 -9.20 39.83 3.32
CA MET A 160 -9.51 41.15 2.77
C MET A 160 -11.01 41.43 2.78
N ALA A 161 -11.84 40.47 2.35
CA ALA A 161 -13.30 40.59 2.41
C ALA A 161 -13.78 40.79 3.86
N THR A 162 -13.19 40.07 4.82
CA THR A 162 -13.50 40.22 6.24
C THR A 162 -13.17 41.63 6.75
N ILE A 163 -11.98 42.14 6.43
CA ILE A 163 -11.54 43.49 6.82
C ILE A 163 -12.48 44.58 6.23
N ILE A 164 -12.82 44.42 4.94
CA ILE A 164 -13.73 45.34 4.26
C ILE A 164 -15.11 45.31 4.94
N PHE A 165 -15.67 44.13 5.15
CA PHE A 165 -17.00 43.98 5.74
C PHE A 165 -17.04 44.50 7.17
N LEU A 166 -16.02 44.27 7.98
CA LEU A 166 -15.82 44.79 9.32
C LEU A 166 -15.77 46.34 9.31
N THR A 167 -14.95 46.91 8.41
CA THR A 167 -14.80 48.35 8.29
C THR A 167 -16.12 49.02 7.85
N VAL A 168 -16.77 48.44 6.84
CA VAL A 168 -18.06 48.95 6.35
C VAL A 168 -19.13 48.92 7.48
N THR A 169 -19.21 47.82 8.21
CA THR A 169 -20.17 47.69 9.30
C THR A 169 -19.87 48.70 10.44
N GLY A 170 -18.59 48.87 10.78
CA GLY A 170 -18.17 49.87 11.77
C GLY A 170 -18.51 51.31 11.35
N LEU A 171 -18.29 51.66 10.07
CA LEU A 171 -18.64 52.95 9.52
C LEU A 171 -20.15 53.18 9.44
N LEU A 172 -20.93 52.14 9.09
CA LEU A 172 -22.41 52.21 9.13
C LEU A 172 -22.88 52.45 10.54
N MET A 173 -22.35 51.72 11.53
CA MET A 173 -22.69 51.92 12.94
C MET A 173 -22.40 53.34 13.37
N TRP A 174 -21.20 53.83 13.09
CA TRP A 174 -20.87 55.24 13.34
C TRP A 174 -21.81 56.22 12.66
N TRP A 175 -22.16 56.02 11.39
CA TRP A 175 -23.02 56.90 10.62
C TRP A 175 -24.41 57.08 11.27
N PHE A 176 -25.02 55.97 11.74
CA PHE A 176 -26.34 55.99 12.34
C PHE A 176 -26.35 56.40 13.81
N GLU A 177 -25.24 56.24 14.54
CA GLU A 177 -25.14 56.61 15.96
C GLU A 177 -24.55 58.02 16.17
N ARG A 178 -24.06 58.68 15.15
CA ARG A 178 -23.45 60.03 15.23
C ARG A 178 -24.47 61.18 15.36
N SER A 179 -25.78 60.92 15.15
CA SER A 179 -26.79 61.96 15.10
C SER A 179 -27.09 62.54 16.49
N PRO A 180 -26.95 63.91 16.68
CA PRO A 180 -27.21 64.55 17.97
C PRO A 180 -28.71 64.61 18.36
N ALA A 181 -29.62 64.16 17.49
CA ALA A 181 -31.05 64.26 17.68
C ALA A 181 -31.63 63.45 18.88
N HIS A 182 -30.87 62.50 19.45
CA HIS A 182 -31.30 61.69 20.60
C HIS A 182 -30.72 62.16 21.94
N SER A 183 -29.93 63.27 21.96
CA SER A 183 -29.34 63.83 23.16
C SER A 183 -30.12 64.99 23.75
N ALA A 184 -31.30 65.32 23.19
CA ALA A 184 -32.13 66.43 23.61
C ALA A 184 -33.01 66.07 24.83
N GLY A 185 -32.38 65.78 25.98
CA GLY A 185 -33.23 65.51 27.15
C GLY A 185 -32.56 65.47 28.51
N LYS A 186 -31.22 65.48 28.65
CA LYS A 186 -30.53 65.65 29.94
C LYS A 186 -29.04 65.98 29.67
N PRO A 187 -28.46 66.97 30.37
CA PRO A 187 -27.06 67.24 30.31
C PRO A 187 -26.29 66.29 31.25
N ASP A 188 -26.24 64.97 30.93
CA ASP A 188 -25.34 64.06 31.60
C ASP A 188 -24.03 64.02 30.83
N SER A 189 -22.99 64.45 31.52
CA SER A 189 -21.66 64.79 31.07
C SER A 189 -20.79 63.68 30.43
N HIS A 190 -21.39 62.57 29.90
CA HIS A 190 -20.67 61.49 29.29
C HIS A 190 -21.34 60.85 28.05
N SER A 191 -22.30 61.48 27.41
CA SER A 191 -22.80 61.00 26.11
C SER A 191 -21.90 61.46 24.99
N SER A 192 -20.68 60.90 24.89
CA SER A 192 -19.85 61.13 23.75
C SER A 192 -20.46 60.53 22.48
N VAL A 193 -20.66 61.37 21.47
CA VAL A 193 -21.05 60.91 20.11
C VAL A 193 -20.06 59.89 19.65
N MET A 194 -20.54 58.76 19.18
CA MET A 194 -19.67 57.65 18.67
C MET A 194 -18.77 58.19 17.55
N SER A 195 -17.46 58.01 17.67
CA SER A 195 -16.50 58.37 16.64
C SER A 195 -16.35 57.20 15.65
N TRP A 196 -15.81 57.47 14.47
CA TRP A 196 -15.65 56.43 13.42
C TRP A 196 -14.78 55.24 13.89
N HIS A 197 -13.74 55.49 14.66
CA HIS A 197 -12.88 54.42 15.19
C HIS A 197 -13.57 53.59 16.29
N GLU A 198 -14.49 54.20 17.07
CA GLU A 198 -15.31 53.51 18.05
C GLU A 198 -16.31 52.58 17.38
N GLY A 199 -16.84 52.96 16.20
CA GLY A 199 -17.70 52.10 15.39
C GLY A 199 -16.95 50.85 14.87
N VAL A 200 -15.75 51.05 14.38
CA VAL A 200 -14.88 49.92 13.93
C VAL A 200 -14.48 49.05 15.12
N TYR A 201 -14.08 49.66 16.25
CA TYR A 201 -13.76 48.95 17.48
C TYR A 201 -14.95 48.07 17.95
N TRP A 202 -16.17 48.66 17.98
CA TRP A 202 -17.39 47.91 18.31
C TRP A 202 -17.58 46.71 17.38
N ALA A 203 -17.39 46.85 16.08
CA ALA A 203 -17.55 45.78 15.12
C ALA A 203 -16.53 44.64 15.36
N VAL A 204 -15.26 44.98 15.69
CA VAL A 204 -14.22 44.00 16.05
C VAL A 204 -14.57 43.26 17.32
N VAL A 205 -14.92 43.98 18.39
CA VAL A 205 -15.24 43.40 19.70
C VAL A 205 -16.47 42.49 19.62
N THR A 206 -17.47 42.87 18.79
CA THR A 206 -18.65 42.04 18.55
C THR A 206 -18.31 40.80 17.72
N MET A 207 -17.53 40.94 16.66
CA MET A 207 -17.09 39.81 15.81
C MET A 207 -16.27 38.80 16.61
N THR A 208 -15.37 39.24 17.48
CA THR A 208 -14.57 38.37 18.34
C THR A 208 -15.34 37.78 19.53
N THR A 209 -16.63 38.08 19.65
CA THR A 209 -17.52 37.64 20.75
C THR A 209 -17.05 38.04 22.16
N VAL A 210 -16.13 39.03 22.28
CA VAL A 210 -15.65 39.57 23.56
C VAL A 210 -16.73 40.41 24.26
N GLY A 211 -17.36 41.33 23.50
CA GLY A 211 -18.55 42.07 23.94
C GLY A 211 -18.38 42.84 25.25
N TYR A 212 -17.38 43.73 25.38
CA TYR A 212 -17.15 44.49 26.60
C TYR A 212 -18.37 45.32 27.09
N GLY A 213 -19.32 45.66 26.20
CA GLY A 213 -20.52 46.40 26.53
C GLY A 213 -20.30 47.89 26.77
N ASP A 214 -19.11 48.40 26.60
CA ASP A 214 -18.72 49.80 26.75
C ASP A 214 -19.28 50.70 25.64
N LYS A 215 -19.47 50.13 24.46
CA LYS A 215 -20.11 50.76 23.30
C LYS A 215 -21.24 49.86 22.80
N THR A 216 -22.49 50.40 22.84
CA THR A 216 -23.70 49.70 22.40
C THR A 216 -24.57 50.63 21.56
N PRO A 217 -25.24 50.12 20.50
CA PRO A 217 -26.13 50.94 19.68
C PRO A 217 -27.35 51.38 20.46
N LYS A 218 -27.64 52.70 20.40
CA LYS A 218 -28.79 53.33 21.09
C LYS A 218 -29.99 53.48 20.17
N THR A 219 -29.75 53.69 18.86
CA THR A 219 -30.80 53.91 17.87
C THR A 219 -31.46 52.59 17.45
N HIS A 220 -32.70 52.63 16.99
CA HIS A 220 -33.37 51.41 16.47
C HIS A 220 -32.69 50.86 15.24
N VAL A 221 -32.17 51.73 14.35
CA VAL A 221 -31.42 51.32 13.15
C VAL A 221 -30.09 50.70 13.54
N GLY A 222 -29.34 51.29 14.47
CA GLY A 222 -28.10 50.74 15.00
C GLY A 222 -28.30 49.35 15.62
N ARG A 223 -29.38 49.14 16.36
CA ARG A 223 -29.74 47.81 16.93
C ARG A 223 -30.06 46.80 15.85
N ALA A 224 -30.75 47.20 14.78
CA ALA A 224 -31.03 46.30 13.65
C ALA A 224 -29.72 45.90 12.94
N ILE A 225 -28.80 46.87 12.69
CA ILE A 225 -27.46 46.62 12.13
C ILE A 225 -26.69 45.66 13.05
N ALA A 226 -26.74 45.86 14.36
CA ALA A 226 -26.06 45.00 15.32
C ALA A 226 -26.55 43.54 15.26
N VAL A 227 -27.85 43.29 15.15
CA VAL A 227 -28.40 41.92 15.03
C VAL A 227 -27.89 41.24 13.74
N VAL A 228 -27.96 41.95 12.61
CA VAL A 228 -27.46 41.44 11.33
C VAL A 228 -25.95 41.15 11.42
N TRP A 229 -25.17 42.05 12.03
CA TRP A 229 -23.74 41.91 12.23
C TRP A 229 -23.40 40.71 13.13
N MET A 230 -24.07 40.53 14.26
CA MET A 230 -23.85 39.40 15.16
C MET A 230 -24.03 38.06 14.46
N ILE A 231 -25.08 37.89 13.65
CA ILE A 231 -25.31 36.66 12.89
C ILE A 231 -24.29 36.53 11.78
N GLY A 232 -24.04 37.60 11.00
CA GLY A 232 -23.11 37.59 9.87
C GLY A 232 -21.66 37.32 10.29
N SER A 233 -21.22 37.93 11.41
CA SER A 233 -19.87 37.74 11.95
C SER A 233 -19.64 36.32 12.45
N LEU A 234 -20.63 35.67 13.04
CA LEU A 234 -20.55 34.27 13.49
C LEU A 234 -20.36 33.33 12.29
N VAL A 235 -21.11 33.55 11.21
CA VAL A 235 -20.94 32.77 9.96
C VAL A 235 -19.54 33.02 9.36
N LEU A 236 -19.11 34.28 9.34
CA LEU A 236 -17.82 34.65 8.78
C LEU A 236 -16.61 34.01 9.53
N VAL A 237 -16.64 34.06 10.87
CA VAL A 237 -15.61 33.40 11.71
C VAL A 237 -15.64 31.90 11.51
N SER A 238 -16.83 31.29 11.41
CA SER A 238 -16.96 29.86 11.13
C SER A 238 -16.34 29.47 9.77
N LEU A 239 -16.59 30.26 8.72
CA LEU A 239 -16.01 30.04 7.39
C LEU A 239 -14.49 30.19 7.40
N LEU A 240 -13.94 31.22 8.07
CA LEU A 240 -12.51 31.42 8.21
C LEU A 240 -11.85 30.24 8.92
N THR A 241 -12.41 29.81 10.05
CA THR A 241 -11.87 28.70 10.83
C THR A 241 -11.92 27.38 10.04
N THR A 242 -13.06 27.10 9.41
CA THR A 242 -13.22 25.89 8.58
C THR A 242 -12.28 25.87 7.39
N SER A 243 -12.12 27.00 6.70
CA SER A 243 -11.20 27.12 5.56
C SER A 243 -9.74 26.91 5.99
N LEU A 244 -9.33 27.46 7.14
CA LEU A 244 -8.01 27.28 7.69
C LEU A 244 -7.75 25.81 8.09
N ILE A 245 -8.68 25.20 8.82
CA ILE A 245 -8.57 23.80 9.23
C ILE A 245 -8.53 22.87 8.01
N ALA A 246 -9.40 23.08 7.03
CA ALA A 246 -9.43 22.27 5.82
C ALA A 246 -8.09 22.29 5.08
N ARG A 247 -7.47 23.46 4.93
CA ARG A 247 -6.17 23.61 4.25
C ARG A 247 -5.02 22.98 5.04
N ILE A 248 -4.94 23.20 6.34
CA ILE A 248 -3.91 22.60 7.19
C ILE A 248 -4.07 21.07 7.22
N THR A 249 -5.31 20.56 7.23
CA THR A 249 -5.56 19.12 7.21
C THR A 249 -5.19 18.52 5.85
N VAL A 250 -5.56 19.17 4.75
CA VAL A 250 -5.22 18.73 3.40
C VAL A 250 -3.71 18.74 3.19
N SER A 251 -2.97 19.79 3.57
CA SER A 251 -1.52 19.84 3.43
C SER A 251 -0.80 18.76 4.27
N ARG A 252 -1.31 18.43 5.45
CA ARG A 252 -0.77 17.33 6.27
C ARG A 252 -1.13 15.94 5.74
N VAL A 253 -2.30 15.81 5.07
CA VAL A 253 -2.75 14.57 4.44
C VAL A 253 -2.12 14.41 3.05
N GLU A 254 -1.85 15.48 2.34
CA GLU A 254 -1.20 15.53 1.02
C GLU A 254 0.34 15.54 1.09
N GLY A 255 0.96 14.70 1.90
CA GLY A 255 2.33 14.27 1.59
C GLY A 255 2.30 13.78 0.14
N ALA A 256 3.14 14.33 -0.74
CA ALA A 256 3.08 14.26 -2.22
C ALA A 256 2.38 13.00 -2.74
N VAL A 257 1.10 13.12 -3.13
CA VAL A 257 0.38 12.05 -3.83
C VAL A 257 0.97 11.99 -5.23
N VAL A 258 1.87 11.05 -5.46
CA VAL A 258 2.54 10.88 -6.74
C VAL A 258 1.74 9.90 -7.59
N THR A 259 1.03 10.45 -8.56
CA THR A 259 0.24 9.66 -9.51
C THR A 259 0.72 9.86 -10.94
N ARG A 260 1.64 10.80 -11.18
CA ARG A 260 2.11 11.14 -12.51
C ARG A 260 3.63 11.05 -12.61
N VAL A 261 4.10 10.63 -13.77
CA VAL A 261 5.53 10.60 -14.12
C VAL A 261 6.18 11.99 -14.00
N THR A 262 5.40 13.04 -14.30
CA THR A 262 5.86 14.45 -14.21
C THR A 262 6.31 14.81 -12.79
N ASP A 263 5.75 14.19 -11.77
CA ASP A 263 6.07 14.47 -10.36
C ASP A 263 7.48 13.95 -9.97
N LEU A 264 8.03 13.07 -10.81
CA LEU A 264 9.38 12.50 -10.66
C LEU A 264 10.44 13.25 -11.47
N ALA A 265 10.04 14.15 -12.39
CA ALA A 265 10.97 14.85 -13.26
C ALA A 265 11.94 15.75 -12.46
N GLY A 266 13.22 15.71 -12.83
CA GLY A 266 14.28 16.50 -12.19
C GLY A 266 14.72 16.02 -10.80
N LYS A 267 14.14 14.93 -10.29
CA LYS A 267 14.53 14.32 -9.00
C LYS A 267 15.60 13.24 -9.17
N ARG A 268 16.43 13.05 -8.16
CA ARG A 268 17.38 11.95 -8.08
C ARG A 268 16.64 10.69 -7.67
N LEU A 269 16.27 9.87 -8.65
CA LEU A 269 15.45 8.68 -8.47
C LEU A 269 16.32 7.46 -8.10
N ALA A 270 15.77 6.58 -7.30
CA ALA A 270 16.35 5.28 -6.95
C ALA A 270 15.35 4.16 -7.13
N ALA A 271 15.84 3.00 -7.54
CA ALA A 271 15.09 1.76 -7.65
C ALA A 271 15.99 0.55 -7.35
N VAL A 272 15.38 -0.58 -7.02
CA VAL A 272 16.12 -1.85 -6.89
C VAL A 272 16.35 -2.43 -8.28
N SER A 273 17.54 -2.95 -8.53
CA SER A 273 17.89 -3.61 -9.80
C SER A 273 16.87 -4.70 -10.16
N ALA A 274 16.42 -4.72 -11.42
CA ALA A 274 15.45 -5.66 -11.96
C ALA A 274 14.09 -5.69 -11.22
N SER A 275 13.77 -4.65 -10.42
CA SER A 275 12.45 -4.50 -9.79
C SER A 275 11.45 -3.89 -10.77
N SER A 276 10.14 -4.06 -10.46
CA SER A 276 9.08 -3.38 -11.21
C SER A 276 9.20 -1.85 -11.20
N GLY A 277 9.80 -1.28 -10.16
CA GLY A 277 10.13 0.13 -10.09
C GLY A 277 11.19 0.54 -11.09
N ALA A 278 12.29 -0.22 -11.20
CA ALA A 278 13.33 0.02 -12.19
C ALA A 278 12.81 -0.12 -13.62
N GLU A 279 12.09 -1.21 -13.92
CA GLU A 279 11.47 -1.43 -15.23
C GLU A 279 10.49 -0.31 -15.60
N TYR A 280 9.70 0.18 -14.64
CA TYR A 280 8.82 1.33 -14.86
C TYR A 280 9.62 2.59 -15.21
N LEU A 281 10.67 2.92 -14.46
CA LEU A 281 11.51 4.09 -14.70
C LEU A 281 12.25 3.99 -16.04
N ASP A 282 12.76 2.81 -16.41
CA ASP A 282 13.39 2.54 -17.71
C ASP A 282 12.37 2.76 -18.86
N THR A 283 11.14 2.25 -18.72
CA THR A 283 10.06 2.45 -19.70
C THR A 283 9.71 3.93 -19.88
N GLN A 284 9.71 4.71 -18.78
CA GLN A 284 9.47 6.14 -18.80
C GLN A 284 10.72 6.97 -19.18
N ARG A 285 11.86 6.31 -19.45
CA ARG A 285 13.15 6.93 -19.79
C ARG A 285 13.65 7.89 -18.71
N LEU A 286 13.38 7.60 -17.45
CA LEU A 286 13.83 8.36 -16.30
C LEU A 286 15.14 7.78 -15.77
N ALA A 287 16.18 8.63 -15.73
CA ALA A 287 17.47 8.26 -15.13
C ALA A 287 17.30 7.97 -13.63
N HIS A 288 17.84 6.84 -13.16
CA HIS A 288 17.74 6.43 -11.77
C HIS A 288 18.97 5.64 -11.32
N GLN A 289 19.24 5.70 -10.02
CA GLN A 289 20.30 4.89 -9.38
C GLN A 289 19.75 3.52 -9.02
N LYS A 290 20.50 2.45 -9.39
CA LYS A 290 20.14 1.07 -9.09
C LYS A 290 20.80 0.61 -7.78
N PHE A 291 20.00 0.02 -6.89
CA PHE A 291 20.41 -0.54 -5.61
C PHE A 291 20.24 -2.05 -5.59
N GLY A 292 21.01 -2.74 -4.73
CA GLY A 292 20.91 -4.20 -4.56
C GLY A 292 19.70 -4.63 -3.74
N SER A 293 19.24 -3.79 -2.78
CA SER A 293 18.08 -4.06 -1.94
C SER A 293 17.21 -2.82 -1.76
N LEU A 294 15.91 -3.04 -1.42
CA LEU A 294 15.00 -1.95 -1.14
C LEU A 294 15.37 -1.20 0.15
N ALA A 295 15.92 -1.90 1.13
CA ALA A 295 16.40 -1.29 2.37
C ALA A 295 17.55 -0.30 2.11
N ASP A 296 18.48 -0.62 1.21
CA ASP A 296 19.59 0.28 0.83
C ASP A 296 19.09 1.51 0.07
N ALA A 297 18.12 1.33 -0.83
CA ALA A 297 17.49 2.45 -1.55
C ALA A 297 16.77 3.41 -0.58
N LEU A 298 15.98 2.87 0.37
CA LEU A 298 15.30 3.67 1.39
C LEU A 298 16.29 4.34 2.36
N ASN A 299 17.39 3.70 2.67
CA ASN A 299 18.46 4.30 3.47
C ASN A 299 19.14 5.47 2.74
N ALA A 300 19.36 5.33 1.43
CA ALA A 300 19.86 6.44 0.59
C ALA A 300 18.85 7.62 0.56
N LEU A 301 17.55 7.33 0.53
CA LEU A 301 16.50 8.34 0.61
C LEU A 301 16.49 9.06 1.98
N SER A 302 16.52 8.30 3.08
CA SER A 302 16.52 8.87 4.44
C SER A 302 17.74 9.74 4.73
N THR A 303 18.88 9.48 4.06
CA THR A 303 20.12 10.25 4.19
C THR A 303 20.26 11.38 3.14
N GLY A 304 19.24 11.62 2.33
CA GLY A 304 19.22 12.70 1.33
C GLY A 304 20.13 12.47 0.09
N LYS A 305 20.63 11.25 -0.12
CA LYS A 305 21.41 10.89 -1.32
C LYS A 305 20.52 10.79 -2.56
N THR A 306 19.27 10.42 -2.39
CA THR A 306 18.23 10.37 -3.43
C THR A 306 17.01 11.14 -2.97
N ASP A 307 16.16 11.56 -3.90
CA ASP A 307 14.97 12.37 -3.62
C ASP A 307 13.69 11.52 -3.60
N ALA A 308 13.70 10.38 -4.32
CA ALA A 308 12.59 9.44 -4.33
C ALA A 308 13.07 8.01 -4.57
N VAL A 309 12.35 7.04 -4.00
CA VAL A 309 12.51 5.60 -4.28
C VAL A 309 11.23 5.07 -4.91
N VAL A 310 11.38 4.36 -6.03
CA VAL A 310 10.27 3.77 -6.80
C VAL A 310 10.35 2.25 -6.72
N ASN A 311 9.26 1.61 -6.25
CA ASN A 311 9.15 0.14 -6.16
C ASN A 311 7.68 -0.27 -6.05
N SER A 312 7.41 -1.57 -5.82
CA SER A 312 6.06 -2.06 -5.54
C SER A 312 5.49 -1.42 -4.26
N VAL A 313 4.22 -1.03 -4.31
CA VAL A 313 3.55 -0.31 -3.22
C VAL A 313 3.57 -1.08 -1.90
N GLY A 314 3.28 -2.40 -1.91
CA GLY A 314 3.21 -3.19 -0.68
C GLY A 314 4.57 -3.32 0.02
N ALA A 315 5.67 -3.52 -0.73
CA ALA A 315 7.01 -3.54 -0.15
C ALA A 315 7.42 -2.18 0.43
N LEU A 316 7.08 -1.08 -0.28
CA LEU A 316 7.31 0.28 0.23
C LEU A 316 6.51 0.55 1.50
N GLN A 317 5.20 0.22 1.51
CA GLN A 317 4.35 0.39 2.71
C GLN A 317 4.90 -0.37 3.91
N TYR A 318 5.25 -1.63 3.72
CA TYR A 318 5.75 -2.47 4.80
C TYR A 318 7.07 -1.95 5.36
N LEU A 319 8.09 -1.73 4.53
CA LEU A 319 9.41 -1.29 5.00
C LEU A 319 9.39 0.13 5.55
N VAL A 320 8.62 1.04 4.96
CA VAL A 320 8.46 2.39 5.51
C VAL A 320 7.79 2.32 6.88
N LYS A 321 6.70 1.56 7.03
CA LYS A 321 5.99 1.42 8.30
C LYS A 321 6.86 0.80 9.40
N THR A 322 7.64 -0.22 9.07
CA THR A 322 8.38 -1.01 10.06
C THR A 322 9.77 -0.45 10.39
N ARG A 323 10.47 0.15 9.43
CA ARG A 323 11.88 0.55 9.60
C ARG A 323 12.16 2.03 9.35
N PHE A 324 11.37 2.72 8.55
CA PHE A 324 11.65 4.09 8.09
C PHE A 324 10.55 5.10 8.41
N ALA A 325 9.59 4.76 9.28
CA ALA A 325 8.44 5.60 9.59
C ALA A 325 8.79 7.00 10.10
N ALA A 326 9.94 7.17 10.74
CA ALA A 326 10.40 8.48 11.21
C ALA A 326 10.87 9.41 10.08
N ALA A 327 11.52 8.86 9.03
CA ALA A 327 12.23 9.63 8.02
C ALA A 327 11.51 9.69 6.65
N ILE A 328 10.66 8.70 6.35
CA ILE A 328 10.04 8.54 5.03
C ILE A 328 8.53 8.55 5.18
N ALA A 329 7.85 9.28 4.29
CA ALA A 329 6.39 9.26 4.21
C ALA A 329 5.90 7.96 3.55
N PRO A 330 4.77 7.37 4.01
CA PRO A 330 4.21 6.19 3.36
C PRO A 330 3.83 6.51 1.91
N PRO A 331 3.89 5.52 0.98
CA PRO A 331 3.52 5.73 -0.41
C PRO A 331 2.04 6.14 -0.50
N ARG A 332 1.74 7.12 -1.33
CA ARG A 332 0.39 7.61 -1.60
C ARG A 332 0.18 7.69 -3.11
N GLY A 333 -0.87 7.04 -3.58
CA GLY A 333 -1.14 6.91 -5.01
C GLY A 333 -0.26 5.86 -5.69
N LEU A 334 -0.62 5.53 -6.92
CA LEU A 334 0.09 4.59 -7.77
C LEU A 334 0.53 5.31 -9.04
N LEU A 335 1.78 5.10 -9.42
CA LEU A 335 2.31 5.51 -10.74
C LEU A 335 1.76 4.61 -11.86
N ALA A 336 1.64 3.32 -11.56
CA ALA A 336 1.04 2.34 -12.45
C ALA A 336 0.40 1.20 -11.65
N PRO A 337 -0.81 0.75 -12.02
CA PRO A 337 -1.39 -0.48 -11.46
C PRO A 337 -0.59 -1.68 -11.98
N ALA A 338 -0.47 -2.71 -11.16
CA ALA A 338 0.19 -3.95 -11.51
C ALA A 338 -0.45 -5.13 -10.79
N TYR A 339 -0.20 -6.33 -11.29
CA TYR A 339 -0.58 -7.58 -10.66
C TYR A 339 0.66 -8.40 -10.36
N MET A 340 0.63 -9.10 -9.24
CA MET A 340 1.63 -10.09 -8.88
C MET A 340 1.09 -11.49 -9.10
N ALA A 341 1.97 -12.41 -9.48
CA ALA A 341 1.64 -13.81 -9.67
C ALA A 341 2.85 -14.69 -9.36
N PHE A 342 2.63 -15.98 -9.23
CA PHE A 342 3.71 -16.95 -9.21
C PHE A 342 4.23 -17.13 -10.64
N ALA A 343 5.53 -17.30 -10.79
CA ALA A 343 6.14 -17.50 -12.08
C ALA A 343 6.55 -18.97 -12.28
N LEU A 344 6.46 -19.44 -13.51
CA LEU A 344 6.77 -20.82 -13.90
C LEU A 344 7.64 -20.81 -15.16
N PRO A 345 8.39 -21.91 -15.43
CA PRO A 345 9.00 -22.12 -16.72
C PRO A 345 7.96 -22.07 -17.85
N THR A 346 8.37 -21.60 -19.02
CA THR A 346 7.49 -21.52 -20.20
C THR A 346 6.90 -22.87 -20.54
N ASN A 347 5.59 -22.92 -20.80
CA ASN A 347 4.83 -24.14 -21.09
C ASN A 347 4.84 -25.19 -19.95
N SER A 348 4.97 -24.77 -18.71
CA SER A 348 4.92 -25.66 -17.55
C SER A 348 3.57 -26.36 -17.42
N GLY A 349 3.59 -27.69 -17.32
CA GLY A 349 2.39 -28.48 -17.03
C GLY A 349 1.75 -28.20 -15.68
N LEU A 350 2.49 -27.53 -14.77
CA LEU A 350 1.98 -27.12 -13.44
C LEU A 350 1.05 -25.91 -13.50
N LYS A 351 1.08 -25.10 -14.56
CA LYS A 351 0.31 -23.85 -14.63
C LYS A 351 -1.20 -24.09 -14.38
N LYS A 352 -1.83 -24.99 -15.12
CA LYS A 352 -3.26 -25.24 -15.00
C LYS A 352 -3.68 -25.77 -13.61
N PRO A 353 -3.05 -26.81 -13.04
CA PRO A 353 -3.38 -27.25 -11.69
C PRO A 353 -3.08 -26.20 -10.61
N LEU A 354 -2.02 -25.39 -10.79
CA LEU A 354 -1.70 -24.28 -9.89
C LEU A 354 -2.79 -23.19 -9.93
N ASP A 355 -3.20 -22.77 -11.14
CA ASP A 355 -4.25 -21.76 -11.30
C ASP A 355 -5.58 -22.20 -10.67
N GLN A 356 -5.94 -23.46 -10.78
CA GLN A 356 -7.14 -24.02 -10.14
C GLN A 356 -7.06 -23.96 -8.61
N ALA A 357 -5.92 -24.33 -8.02
CA ALA A 357 -5.72 -24.28 -6.58
C ALA A 357 -5.68 -22.85 -6.06
N LEU A 358 -4.94 -21.97 -6.77
CA LEU A 358 -4.85 -20.54 -6.41
C LEU A 358 -6.22 -19.87 -6.39
N THR A 359 -7.05 -20.10 -7.41
CA THR A 359 -8.38 -19.49 -7.45
C THR A 359 -9.28 -19.98 -6.31
N ALA A 360 -9.17 -21.25 -5.91
CA ALA A 360 -9.92 -21.79 -4.78
C ALA A 360 -9.45 -21.19 -3.44
N VAL A 361 -8.14 -21.14 -3.22
CA VAL A 361 -7.56 -20.60 -1.98
C VAL A 361 -7.81 -19.10 -1.85
N ILE A 362 -7.58 -18.32 -2.91
CA ILE A 362 -7.76 -16.86 -2.88
C ILE A 362 -9.23 -16.46 -2.65
N ALA A 363 -10.18 -17.25 -3.13
CA ALA A 363 -11.60 -17.01 -2.90
C ALA A 363 -12.05 -17.36 -1.46
N SER A 364 -11.22 -18.02 -0.66
CA SER A 364 -11.60 -18.47 0.68
C SER A 364 -11.60 -17.32 1.69
N PRO A 365 -12.51 -17.33 2.70
CA PRO A 365 -12.51 -16.34 3.78
C PRO A 365 -11.24 -16.37 4.62
N GLU A 366 -10.64 -17.55 4.78
CA GLU A 366 -9.42 -17.78 5.54
C GLU A 366 -8.22 -17.06 4.91
N TRP A 367 -8.16 -17.04 3.58
CA TRP A 367 -7.11 -16.30 2.86
C TRP A 367 -7.25 -14.80 3.06
N ARG A 368 -8.47 -14.29 3.02
CA ARG A 368 -8.73 -12.86 3.23
C ARG A 368 -8.18 -12.38 4.58
N SER A 369 -8.40 -13.13 5.65
CA SER A 369 -7.85 -12.79 6.98
C SER A 369 -6.33 -12.77 7.00
N VAL A 370 -5.68 -13.65 6.24
CA VAL A 370 -4.21 -13.66 6.11
C VAL A 370 -3.74 -12.42 5.35
N GLU A 371 -4.37 -12.11 4.22
CA GLU A 371 -4.04 -10.93 3.39
C GLU A 371 -4.19 -9.64 4.20
N GLU A 372 -5.29 -9.47 4.94
CA GLU A 372 -5.51 -8.36 5.86
C GLU A 372 -4.39 -8.23 6.92
N SER A 373 -3.87 -9.34 7.44
CA SER A 373 -2.79 -9.32 8.43
C SER A 373 -1.47 -8.79 7.87
N TYR A 374 -1.19 -9.03 6.58
CA TYR A 374 0.03 -8.57 5.92
C TYR A 374 -0.08 -7.15 5.35
N PHE A 375 -1.23 -6.79 4.78
CA PHE A 375 -1.41 -5.56 4.01
C PHE A 375 -2.34 -4.55 4.68
N GLY A 376 -3.18 -4.98 5.62
CA GLY A 376 -4.03 -4.08 6.42
C GLY A 376 -5.18 -3.47 5.63
N GLU A 377 -5.71 -4.19 4.62
CA GLU A 377 -6.89 -3.81 3.83
C GLU A 377 -8.11 -4.63 4.24
#